data_da0e63e8fc4046a3289035b70a1d29fe
#
_entry.id   da0e63e8fc4046a3289035b70a1d29fe
#
_cell.length_a   1.000
_cell.length_b   1.000
_cell.length_c   1.000
_cell.angle_alpha   90.00
_cell.angle_beta   90.00
_cell.angle_gamma   90.00
#
_symmetry.space_group_name_H-M   'P 1'
#
loop_
_entity.id
_entity.type
_entity.pdbx_description
1 polymer ?
#
loop_
_entity_poly.entity_id
_entity_poly.type
_entity_poly.pdbx_seq_one_letter_code
_entity_poly.pdbx_strand_id
1 'polypeptide(L)'
;MIKKLFFLLIATIFIQSCASKKDILYYQDNPIAIIEAKDNKHSVRAGIQQALNYARILDIPSVFSSNGDGFIFHDRTATDSSIETELTLENFPSPEQLWLKYKQYKGIVTQEGEKIALQKYFSDGSGRKPRYYQQNAINRTVEAIANGQNRILLVMATGTGKTYTAFQIIHRLWKSGAKKRILFLADRTALIDQTKRGDFKHFKDKMTVVKNRMIDKSYEIYLALYQGLSGNDEEANAYKQFSPDFFDLIIIDECHRGSAKDDSAWREILTYFKNATHVGLTATPKETKETSNTEYFGEPVYTYSLKQGIDDGFLAPYKVVRIGLNVDAEGYRPEHGKTD
;
A
#
# COMPACT_ATOMS: atom_id res chain seq x y z
N MET A 1 -25.00 26.87 1.97
CA MET A 1 -25.74 25.99 1.05
C MET A 1 -25.05 24.61 0.93
N ILE A 2 -23.75 24.51 0.76
CA ILE A 2 -22.99 23.24 0.65
C ILE A 2 -23.06 22.37 1.93
N LYS A 3 -23.01 22.97 3.13
CA LYS A 3 -23.21 22.26 4.41
C LYS A 3 -24.57 21.55 4.50
N LYS A 4 -25.65 22.17 4.02
CA LYS A 4 -27.00 21.56 4.00
C LYS A 4 -27.10 20.40 3.00
N LEU A 5 -26.35 20.44 1.88
CA LEU A 5 -26.38 19.38 0.88
C LEU A 5 -25.65 18.13 1.37
N PHE A 6 -24.53 18.31 2.10
CA PHE A 6 -23.78 17.23 2.74
C PHE A 6 -24.61 16.55 3.85
N PHE A 7 -25.38 17.35 4.59
CA PHE A 7 -26.32 16.84 5.62
C PHE A 7 -27.55 16.16 5.03
N LEU A 8 -28.06 16.62 3.89
CA LEU A 8 -29.16 15.94 3.21
C LEU A 8 -28.74 14.52 2.77
N LEU A 9 -27.46 14.34 2.35
CA LEU A 9 -26.93 13.04 1.99
C LEU A 9 -26.78 12.10 3.21
N ILE A 10 -26.33 12.62 4.36
CA ILE A 10 -26.29 11.87 5.63
C ILE A 10 -27.70 11.58 6.15
N ALA A 11 -28.60 12.57 6.13
CA ALA A 11 -29.99 12.40 6.59
C ALA A 11 -30.82 11.45 5.72
N THR A 12 -30.60 11.42 4.40
CA THR A 12 -31.28 10.48 3.49
C THR A 12 -30.85 9.05 3.70
N ILE A 13 -29.65 8.82 4.25
CA ILE A 13 -29.11 7.50 4.58
C ILE A 13 -29.72 6.96 5.90
N PHE A 14 -30.18 7.84 6.82
CA PHE A 14 -30.72 7.46 8.13
C PHE A 14 -32.15 6.88 8.09
N ILE A 15 -32.90 6.97 7.00
CA ILE A 15 -34.32 6.62 6.97
C ILE A 15 -34.62 5.15 6.60
N GLN A 16 -33.66 4.36 6.18
CA GLN A 16 -33.89 2.97 5.78
C GLN A 16 -32.90 1.99 6.38
N SER A 17 -33.19 1.45 7.51
CA SER A 17 -33.04 0.09 8.01
C SER A 17 -32.61 0.00 9.49
N CYS A 18 -33.23 -0.92 10.20
CA CYS A 18 -33.06 -1.26 11.62
C CYS A 18 -31.76 -2.03 11.94
N ALA A 19 -30.68 -1.79 11.20
CA ALA A 19 -29.38 -2.43 11.37
C ALA A 19 -28.29 -1.37 11.61
N SER A 20 -27.31 -1.69 12.44
CA SER A 20 -26.08 -0.94 12.64
C SER A 20 -25.45 -0.59 11.30
N LYS A 21 -25.24 0.70 11.02
CA LYS A 21 -24.68 1.17 9.76
C LYS A 21 -23.36 1.91 10.00
N LYS A 22 -22.31 1.42 9.33
CA LYS A 22 -21.00 2.03 9.32
C LYS A 22 -20.83 2.90 8.08
N ASP A 23 -20.46 4.15 8.26
CA ASP A 23 -20.13 5.06 7.18
C ASP A 23 -18.70 5.61 7.34
N ILE A 24 -17.94 5.57 6.24
CA ILE A 24 -16.60 6.16 6.18
C ILE A 24 -16.74 7.52 5.49
N LEU A 25 -16.23 8.56 6.15
CA LEU A 25 -16.17 9.89 5.57
C LEU A 25 -14.85 10.04 4.80
N TYR A 26 -14.96 10.51 3.58
CA TYR A 26 -13.83 10.73 2.70
C TYR A 26 -13.62 12.22 2.43
N TYR A 27 -12.36 12.62 2.41
CA TYR A 27 -11.96 13.89 1.80
C TYR A 27 -11.23 13.56 0.50
N GLN A 28 -11.89 13.84 -0.62
CA GLN A 28 -11.55 13.26 -1.93
C GLN A 28 -11.55 11.72 -1.83
N ASP A 29 -10.42 11.04 -2.09
CA ASP A 29 -10.32 9.58 -1.99
C ASP A 29 -9.70 9.10 -0.65
N ASN A 30 -9.36 10.02 0.27
CA ASN A 30 -8.75 9.67 1.54
C ASN A 30 -9.82 9.47 2.62
N PRO A 31 -9.85 8.32 3.31
CA PRO A 31 -10.73 8.10 4.44
C PRO A 31 -10.24 8.92 5.64
N ILE A 32 -11.04 9.84 6.14
CA ILE A 32 -10.64 10.80 7.18
C ILE A 32 -11.37 10.64 8.50
N ALA A 33 -12.54 10.02 8.49
CA ALA A 33 -13.32 9.75 9.69
C ALA A 33 -14.24 8.54 9.52
N ILE A 34 -14.70 7.99 10.63
CA ILE A 34 -15.69 6.92 10.68
C ILE A 34 -16.86 7.37 11.53
N ILE A 35 -18.09 7.06 11.09
CA ILE A 35 -19.32 7.18 11.85
C ILE A 35 -19.95 5.80 11.98
N GLU A 36 -20.20 5.37 13.21
CA GLU A 36 -21.05 4.22 13.51
C GLU A 36 -22.42 4.72 13.99
N ALA A 37 -23.45 4.45 13.21
CA ALA A 37 -24.81 4.84 13.54
C ALA A 37 -25.59 3.67 14.15
N LYS A 38 -26.27 3.93 15.25
CA LYS A 38 -27.27 3.05 15.89
C LYS A 38 -28.65 3.71 15.80
N ASP A 39 -29.70 2.96 16.04
CA ASP A 39 -31.03 3.54 16.19
C ASP A 39 -31.14 4.32 17.52
N ASN A 40 -32.14 5.17 17.61
CA ASN A 40 -32.39 6.02 18.79
C ASN A 40 -32.81 5.27 20.06
N LYS A 41 -32.97 3.94 20.01
CA LYS A 41 -33.18 3.08 21.20
C LYS A 41 -31.89 2.82 21.96
N HIS A 42 -30.75 3.12 21.33
CA HIS A 42 -29.43 2.96 21.91
C HIS A 42 -28.87 4.31 22.38
N SER A 43 -27.96 4.27 23.34
CA SER A 43 -27.23 5.49 23.72
C SER A 43 -26.32 5.98 22.57
N VAL A 44 -26.03 7.26 22.52
CA VAL A 44 -25.13 7.86 21.52
C VAL A 44 -23.75 7.19 21.52
N ARG A 45 -23.32 6.64 22.67
CA ARG A 45 -22.04 5.94 22.86
C ARG A 45 -22.03 4.48 22.37
N ALA A 46 -23.17 3.90 22.08
CA ALA A 46 -23.28 2.45 21.85
C ALA A 46 -22.44 1.91 20.67
N GLY A 47 -22.15 2.76 19.68
CA GLY A 47 -21.36 2.39 18.51
C GLY A 47 -19.84 2.64 18.62
N ILE A 48 -19.37 3.35 19.67
CA ILE A 48 -18.00 3.88 19.67
C ILE A 48 -16.91 2.81 19.62
N GLN A 49 -17.05 1.68 20.31
CA GLN A 49 -16.05 0.61 20.30
C GLN A 49 -15.94 -0.06 18.93
N GLN A 50 -17.07 -0.22 18.26
CA GLN A 50 -17.10 -0.76 16.90
C GLN A 50 -16.45 0.19 15.92
N ALA A 51 -16.76 1.49 16.00
CA ALA A 51 -16.16 2.53 15.18
C ALA A 51 -14.63 2.63 15.40
N LEU A 52 -14.16 2.53 16.65
CA LEU A 52 -12.75 2.52 17.01
C LEU A 52 -11.98 1.34 16.39
N ASN A 53 -12.59 0.15 16.34
CA ASN A 53 -11.96 -1.01 15.71
C ASN A 53 -11.76 -0.77 14.21
N TYR A 54 -12.75 -0.21 13.53
CA TYR A 54 -12.60 0.16 12.11
C TYR A 54 -11.58 1.28 11.89
N ALA A 55 -11.57 2.26 12.79
CA ALA A 55 -10.62 3.37 12.70
C ALA A 55 -9.16 2.90 12.87
N ARG A 56 -8.91 1.87 13.70
CA ARG A 56 -7.58 1.23 13.80
C ARG A 56 -7.18 0.53 12.52
N ILE A 57 -8.12 -0.22 11.91
CA ILE A 57 -7.88 -0.93 10.65
C ILE A 57 -7.54 0.05 9.51
N LEU A 58 -8.27 1.16 9.42
CA LEU A 58 -8.10 2.17 8.37
C LEU A 58 -7.10 3.27 8.72
N ASP A 59 -6.59 3.24 9.96
CA ASP A 59 -5.65 4.24 10.47
C ASP A 59 -6.17 5.68 10.38
N ILE A 60 -7.39 5.87 10.87
CA ILE A 60 -8.13 7.13 10.85
C ILE A 60 -8.14 7.76 12.24
N PRO A 61 -7.87 9.08 12.39
CA PRO A 61 -7.82 9.74 13.69
C PRO A 61 -9.20 10.08 14.28
N SER A 62 -10.20 10.38 13.43
CA SER A 62 -11.49 10.91 13.84
C SER A 62 -12.57 9.84 13.82
N VAL A 63 -13.21 9.62 14.97
CA VAL A 63 -14.19 8.54 15.15
C VAL A 63 -15.47 9.11 15.76
N PHE A 64 -16.61 8.75 15.19
CA PHE A 64 -17.90 9.20 15.65
C PHE A 64 -18.83 8.03 15.94
N SER A 65 -19.63 8.17 16.98
CA SER A 65 -20.81 7.34 17.22
C SER A 65 -22.04 8.24 17.26
N SER A 66 -23.16 7.80 16.71
CA SER A 66 -24.41 8.54 16.67
C SER A 66 -25.61 7.60 16.87
N ASN A 67 -26.69 8.11 17.45
CA ASN A 67 -28.01 7.47 17.48
C ASN A 67 -29.09 8.33 16.79
N GLY A 68 -28.68 9.40 16.11
CA GLY A 68 -29.58 10.35 15.47
C GLY A 68 -29.87 11.60 16.30
N ASP A 69 -29.78 11.56 17.64
CA ASP A 69 -30.01 12.71 18.52
C ASP A 69 -28.76 13.56 18.71
N GLY A 70 -27.58 12.96 18.59
CA GLY A 70 -26.29 13.64 18.75
C GLY A 70 -25.13 12.76 18.31
N PHE A 71 -23.91 13.22 18.60
CA PHE A 71 -22.68 12.52 18.28
C PHE A 71 -21.75 12.46 19.49
N ILE A 72 -21.05 11.34 19.64
CA ILE A 72 -19.81 11.28 20.42
C ILE A 72 -18.67 11.30 19.43
N PHE A 73 -17.83 12.30 19.53
CA PHE A 73 -16.56 12.38 18.82
C PHE A 73 -15.45 11.83 19.69
N HIS A 74 -14.73 10.83 19.21
CA HIS A 74 -13.53 10.29 19.82
C HIS A 74 -12.31 10.65 18.97
N ASP A 75 -11.41 11.42 19.55
CA ASP A 75 -10.16 11.84 18.95
C ASP A 75 -9.03 10.87 19.31
N ARG A 76 -8.61 10.04 18.36
CA ARG A 76 -7.51 9.10 18.57
C ARG A 76 -6.12 9.76 18.71
N THR A 77 -6.03 11.07 18.49
CA THR A 77 -4.79 11.83 18.64
C THR A 77 -4.67 12.51 20.00
N ALA A 78 -5.76 12.65 20.72
CA ALA A 78 -5.77 13.26 22.04
C ALA A 78 -5.25 12.30 23.12
N THR A 79 -4.54 12.84 24.09
CA THR A 79 -3.97 12.10 25.24
C THR A 79 -4.51 12.57 26.60
N ASP A 80 -5.43 13.53 26.58
CA ASP A 80 -6.04 14.15 27.77
C ASP A 80 -7.54 13.88 27.83
N SER A 81 -8.25 14.60 28.71
CA SER A 81 -9.71 14.48 28.90
C SER A 81 -10.54 14.88 27.66
N SER A 82 -9.93 15.47 26.65
CA SER A 82 -10.59 15.84 25.38
C SER A 82 -10.73 14.68 24.38
N ILE A 83 -10.31 13.46 24.77
CA ILE A 83 -10.43 12.26 23.94
C ILE A 83 -11.85 12.06 23.42
N GLU A 84 -12.87 12.30 24.25
CA GLU A 84 -14.28 12.19 23.88
C GLU A 84 -15.02 13.50 24.13
N THR A 85 -15.74 13.97 23.12
CA THR A 85 -16.55 15.17 23.16
C THR A 85 -17.94 14.90 22.62
N GLU A 86 -18.96 15.38 23.31
CA GLU A 86 -20.35 15.37 22.80
C GLU A 86 -20.55 16.52 21.83
N LEU A 87 -21.14 16.20 20.66
CA LEU A 87 -21.38 17.17 19.59
C LEU A 87 -22.85 17.16 19.21
N THR A 88 -23.35 18.34 18.91
CA THR A 88 -24.60 18.52 18.19
C THR A 88 -24.34 18.56 16.68
N LEU A 89 -25.43 18.54 15.89
CA LEU A 89 -25.35 18.64 14.45
C LEU A 89 -24.71 19.96 13.98
N GLU A 90 -24.98 21.06 14.69
CA GLU A 90 -24.47 22.39 14.38
C GLU A 90 -22.94 22.46 14.58
N ASN A 91 -22.43 21.70 15.55
CA ASN A 91 -21.03 21.69 15.94
C ASN A 91 -20.23 20.55 15.28
N PHE A 92 -20.88 19.78 14.39
CA PHE A 92 -20.17 18.71 13.68
C PHE A 92 -19.07 19.30 12.80
N PRO A 93 -17.82 18.75 12.86
CA PRO A 93 -16.68 19.32 12.14
C PRO A 93 -16.86 19.29 10.62
N SER A 94 -16.39 20.36 9.97
CA SER A 94 -16.42 20.42 8.49
C SER A 94 -15.42 19.41 7.88
N PRO A 95 -15.60 19.05 6.60
CA PRO A 95 -14.63 18.20 5.89
C PRO A 95 -13.20 18.75 5.94
N GLU A 96 -13.04 20.07 5.87
CA GLU A 96 -11.74 20.74 5.92
C GLU A 96 -11.09 20.63 7.31
N GLN A 97 -11.89 20.72 8.38
CA GLN A 97 -11.42 20.55 9.75
C GLN A 97 -10.97 19.10 10.00
N LEU A 98 -11.74 18.11 9.51
CA LEU A 98 -11.36 16.70 9.60
C LEU A 98 -10.13 16.40 8.75
N TRP A 99 -10.02 17.00 7.55
CA TRP A 99 -8.83 16.88 6.73
C TRP A 99 -7.59 17.48 7.38
N LEU A 100 -7.72 18.66 8.00
CA LEU A 100 -6.62 19.28 8.74
C LEU A 100 -6.13 18.36 9.87
N LYS A 101 -7.05 17.78 10.65
CA LYS A 101 -6.72 16.83 11.72
C LYS A 101 -6.03 15.57 11.15
N TYR A 102 -6.54 15.04 10.03
CA TYR A 102 -5.93 13.90 9.34
C TYR A 102 -4.49 14.22 8.91
N LYS A 103 -4.26 15.37 8.28
CA LYS A 103 -2.91 15.81 7.89
C LYS A 103 -1.95 15.88 9.07
N GLN A 104 -2.39 16.49 10.16
CA GLN A 104 -1.60 16.57 11.39
C GLN A 104 -1.25 15.18 11.93
N TYR A 105 -2.23 14.29 11.99
CA TYR A 105 -2.03 12.91 12.41
C TYR A 105 -1.05 12.14 11.52
N LYS A 106 -1.10 12.37 10.21
CA LYS A 106 -0.21 11.73 9.22
C LYS A 106 1.13 12.44 9.02
N GLY A 107 1.36 13.58 9.68
CA GLY A 107 2.59 14.36 9.55
C GLY A 107 2.72 15.10 8.21
N ILE A 108 1.63 15.29 7.47
CA ILE A 108 1.63 15.99 6.18
C ILE A 108 1.62 17.50 6.42
N VAL A 109 2.80 18.11 6.45
CA VAL A 109 2.97 19.52 6.83
C VAL A 109 3.22 20.46 5.65
N THR A 110 3.62 19.93 4.49
CA THR A 110 3.94 20.74 3.30
C THR A 110 2.79 20.77 2.30
N GLN A 111 2.68 21.85 1.53
CA GLN A 111 1.72 21.94 0.42
C GLN A 111 1.98 20.88 -0.65
N GLU A 112 3.26 20.55 -0.90
CA GLU A 112 3.64 19.51 -1.84
C GLU A 112 3.22 18.13 -1.34
N GLY A 113 3.46 17.82 -0.07
CA GLY A 113 2.99 16.60 0.58
C GLY A 113 1.47 16.46 0.52
N GLU A 114 0.74 17.55 0.76
CA GLU A 114 -0.71 17.56 0.65
C GLU A 114 -1.19 17.28 -0.78
N LYS A 115 -0.57 17.91 -1.78
CA LYS A 115 -0.86 17.66 -3.20
C LYS A 115 -0.65 16.19 -3.58
N ILE A 116 0.42 15.57 -3.07
CA ILE A 116 0.71 14.14 -3.27
C ILE A 116 -0.38 13.29 -2.61
N ALA A 117 -0.72 13.56 -1.36
CA ALA A 117 -1.71 12.80 -0.61
C ALA A 117 -3.13 12.92 -1.20
N LEU A 118 -3.48 14.07 -1.78
CA LEU A 118 -4.77 14.31 -2.42
C LEU A 118 -4.88 13.77 -3.85
N GLN A 119 -3.78 13.28 -4.45
CA GLN A 119 -3.86 12.71 -5.78
C GLN A 119 -4.77 11.47 -5.79
N LYS A 120 -5.80 11.50 -6.62
CA LYS A 120 -6.81 10.42 -6.72
C LYS A 120 -6.20 9.10 -7.20
N TYR A 121 -6.84 8.01 -6.80
CA TYR A 121 -6.57 6.70 -7.39
C TYR A 121 -6.86 6.70 -8.89
N PHE A 122 -6.16 5.84 -9.62
CA PHE A 122 -6.53 5.55 -10.99
C PHE A 122 -7.90 4.87 -11.06
N SER A 123 -8.73 5.34 -11.98
CA SER A 123 -10.00 4.69 -12.34
C SER A 123 -10.11 4.64 -13.87
N ASP A 124 -10.46 3.49 -14.39
CA ASP A 124 -10.74 3.28 -15.82
C ASP A 124 -12.24 3.32 -16.14
N GLY A 125 -13.07 3.67 -15.16
CA GLY A 125 -14.53 3.70 -15.31
C GLY A 125 -15.21 2.34 -15.13
N SER A 126 -14.47 1.25 -14.95
CA SER A 126 -15.03 -0.10 -14.72
C SER A 126 -15.70 -0.28 -13.34
N GLY A 127 -15.54 0.69 -12.45
CA GLY A 127 -15.99 0.60 -11.06
C GLY A 127 -15.02 -0.16 -10.14
N ARG A 128 -13.91 -0.69 -10.66
CA ARG A 128 -12.86 -1.34 -9.85
C ARG A 128 -12.20 -0.31 -8.94
N LYS A 129 -12.28 -0.56 -7.64
CA LYS A 129 -11.62 0.26 -6.61
C LYS A 129 -10.63 -0.60 -5.82
N PRO A 130 -9.57 0.01 -5.26
CA PRO A 130 -8.70 -0.71 -4.33
C PRO A 130 -9.50 -1.25 -3.14
N ARG A 131 -9.23 -2.47 -2.72
CA ARG A 131 -9.77 -3.03 -1.48
C ARG A 131 -9.21 -2.28 -0.29
N TYR A 132 -9.85 -2.33 0.89
CA TYR A 132 -9.44 -1.53 2.05
C TYR A 132 -7.96 -1.70 2.41
N TYR A 133 -7.45 -2.92 2.40
CA TYR A 133 -6.04 -3.19 2.71
C TYR A 133 -5.09 -2.67 1.63
N GLN A 134 -5.52 -2.65 0.36
CA GLN A 134 -4.76 -2.01 -0.73
C GLN A 134 -4.79 -0.49 -0.57
N GLN A 135 -5.92 0.10 -0.18
CA GLN A 135 -6.01 1.54 0.13
C GLN A 135 -5.04 1.90 1.25
N ASN A 136 -4.99 1.11 2.34
CA ASN A 136 -4.03 1.32 3.42
C ASN A 136 -2.59 1.27 2.92
N ALA A 137 -2.23 0.23 2.14
CA ALA A 137 -0.89 0.08 1.58
C ALA A 137 -0.50 1.27 0.68
N ILE A 138 -1.42 1.67 -0.21
CA ILE A 138 -1.19 2.79 -1.14
C ILE A 138 -1.07 4.10 -0.36
N ASN A 139 -2.01 4.39 0.53
CA ASN A 139 -2.02 5.66 1.27
C ASN A 139 -0.78 5.78 2.15
N ARG A 140 -0.45 4.77 2.96
CA ARG A 140 0.74 4.81 3.82
C ARG A 140 2.04 4.97 3.05
N THR A 141 2.16 4.34 1.88
CA THR A 141 3.33 4.53 1.02
C THR A 141 3.40 5.95 0.46
N VAL A 142 2.29 6.46 -0.04
CA VAL A 142 2.21 7.82 -0.61
C VAL A 142 2.44 8.87 0.47
N GLU A 143 1.88 8.69 1.67
CA GLU A 143 2.07 9.57 2.84
C GLU A 143 3.52 9.54 3.33
N ALA A 144 4.15 8.36 3.40
CA ALA A 144 5.56 8.23 3.76
C ALA A 144 6.47 9.00 2.78
N ILE A 145 6.19 8.91 1.48
CA ILE A 145 6.93 9.66 0.45
C ILE A 145 6.64 11.16 0.56
N ALA A 146 5.39 11.56 0.81
CA ALA A 146 5.01 12.96 1.03
C ALA A 146 5.73 13.58 2.23
N ASN A 147 6.06 12.76 3.23
CA ASN A 147 6.83 13.15 4.42
C ASN A 147 8.35 13.04 4.22
N GLY A 148 8.83 12.78 2.99
CA GLY A 148 10.26 12.73 2.66
C GLY A 148 10.95 11.38 2.94
N GLN A 149 10.21 10.32 3.28
CA GLN A 149 10.80 8.99 3.45
C GLN A 149 11.23 8.41 2.10
N ASN A 150 12.49 7.96 2.01
CA ASN A 150 13.08 7.48 0.76
C ASN A 150 13.35 5.97 0.73
N ARG A 151 13.11 5.25 1.81
CA ARG A 151 13.23 3.79 1.90
C ARG A 151 11.97 3.25 2.54
N ILE A 152 11.24 2.41 1.82
CA ILE A 152 9.88 2.02 2.20
C ILE A 152 9.70 0.53 1.93
N LEU A 153 9.18 -0.19 2.92
CA LEU A 153 8.84 -1.61 2.80
C LEU A 153 7.34 -1.80 2.93
N LEU A 154 6.77 -2.55 1.98
CA LEU A 154 5.39 -3.06 2.03
C LEU A 154 5.40 -4.57 2.12
N VAL A 155 4.78 -5.11 3.15
CA VAL A 155 4.59 -6.54 3.33
C VAL A 155 3.14 -6.89 3.02
N MET A 156 2.91 -7.61 1.91
CA MET A 156 1.58 -8.02 1.47
C MET A 156 1.61 -9.47 1.00
N ALA A 157 0.75 -10.32 1.54
CA ALA A 157 0.69 -11.74 1.20
C ALA A 157 0.51 -11.97 -0.32
N THR A 158 0.95 -13.13 -0.80
CA THR A 158 0.72 -13.55 -2.18
C THR A 158 -0.78 -13.61 -2.48
N GLY A 159 -1.20 -13.17 -3.67
CA GLY A 159 -2.62 -13.12 -4.06
C GLY A 159 -3.39 -11.88 -3.60
N THR A 160 -2.78 -10.97 -2.84
CA THR A 160 -3.44 -9.73 -2.35
C THR A 160 -3.39 -8.58 -3.36
N GLY A 161 -2.76 -8.77 -4.52
CA GLY A 161 -2.71 -7.77 -5.59
C GLY A 161 -1.58 -6.75 -5.41
N LYS A 162 -0.39 -7.18 -5.00
CA LYS A 162 0.82 -6.32 -4.90
C LYS A 162 1.08 -5.49 -6.15
N THR A 163 1.00 -6.10 -7.34
CA THR A 163 1.22 -5.41 -8.62
C THR A 163 0.22 -4.29 -8.86
N TYR A 164 -1.07 -4.52 -8.54
CA TYR A 164 -2.09 -3.47 -8.61
C TYR A 164 -1.84 -2.35 -7.60
N THR A 165 -1.41 -2.70 -6.39
CA THR A 165 -1.01 -1.73 -5.36
C THR A 165 0.16 -0.87 -5.86
N ALA A 166 1.20 -1.50 -6.42
CA ALA A 166 2.33 -0.80 -7.02
C ALA A 166 1.91 0.14 -8.16
N PHE A 167 1.02 -0.33 -9.06
CA PHE A 167 0.46 0.50 -10.13
C PHE A 167 -0.22 1.75 -9.58
N GLN A 168 -1.06 1.62 -8.56
CA GLN A 168 -1.76 2.76 -7.96
C GLN A 168 -0.79 3.74 -7.28
N ILE A 169 0.23 3.25 -6.60
CA ILE A 169 1.30 4.08 -6.00
C ILE A 169 2.01 4.87 -7.10
N ILE A 170 2.47 4.18 -8.15
CA ILE A 170 3.14 4.82 -9.29
C ILE A 170 2.23 5.88 -9.92
N HIS A 171 0.97 5.52 -10.20
CA HIS A 171 0.03 6.44 -10.82
C HIS A 171 -0.16 7.72 -10.00
N ARG A 172 -0.36 7.62 -8.69
CA ARG A 172 -0.55 8.77 -7.81
C ARG A 172 0.69 9.66 -7.76
N LEU A 173 1.87 9.08 -7.59
CA LEU A 173 3.14 9.81 -7.53
C LEU A 173 3.51 10.47 -8.88
N TRP A 174 3.23 9.79 -9.98
CA TRP A 174 3.46 10.29 -11.32
C TRP A 174 2.47 11.42 -11.69
N LYS A 175 1.19 11.24 -11.42
CA LYS A 175 0.15 12.24 -11.72
C LYS A 175 0.25 13.49 -10.86
N SER A 176 0.67 13.38 -9.60
CA SER A 176 0.97 14.54 -8.76
C SER A 176 2.19 15.34 -9.23
N GLY A 177 3.04 14.74 -10.09
CA GLY A 177 4.31 15.31 -10.55
C GLY A 177 5.47 15.12 -9.56
N ALA A 178 5.24 14.43 -8.43
CA ALA A 178 6.27 14.17 -7.42
C ALA A 178 7.37 13.23 -7.92
N LYS A 179 7.03 12.29 -8.80
CA LYS A 179 7.94 11.31 -9.41
C LYS A 179 7.66 11.22 -10.91
N LYS A 180 8.69 11.36 -11.75
CA LYS A 180 8.57 11.37 -13.22
C LYS A 180 9.25 10.20 -13.89
N ARG A 181 10.44 9.84 -13.42
CA ARG A 181 11.25 8.73 -13.95
C ARG A 181 11.20 7.56 -12.98
N ILE A 182 10.52 6.51 -13.39
CA ILE A 182 10.13 5.41 -12.49
C ILE A 182 10.64 4.09 -13.06
N LEU A 183 11.33 3.31 -12.22
CA LEU A 183 11.78 1.96 -12.54
C LEU A 183 11.00 0.95 -11.70
N PHE A 184 10.37 -0.02 -12.35
CA PHE A 184 9.76 -1.18 -11.72
C PHE A 184 10.61 -2.42 -12.02
N LEU A 185 11.15 -3.01 -10.97
CA LEU A 185 12.01 -4.20 -11.03
C LEU A 185 11.23 -5.44 -10.60
N ALA A 186 11.36 -6.52 -11.38
CA ALA A 186 10.82 -7.83 -11.06
C ALA A 186 11.88 -8.93 -11.23
N ASP A 187 11.60 -10.11 -10.64
CA ASP A 187 12.51 -11.26 -10.69
C ASP A 187 12.29 -12.16 -11.91
N ARG A 188 11.10 -12.10 -12.53
CA ARG A 188 10.70 -13.04 -13.60
C ARG A 188 10.05 -12.37 -14.78
N THR A 189 10.38 -12.86 -15.98
CA THR A 189 9.80 -12.38 -17.25
C THR A 189 8.28 -12.48 -17.26
N ALA A 190 7.71 -13.58 -16.75
CA ALA A 190 6.26 -13.75 -16.67
C ALA A 190 5.58 -12.63 -15.86
N LEU A 191 6.21 -12.14 -14.78
CA LEU A 191 5.71 -11.01 -14.00
C LEU A 191 5.75 -9.71 -14.79
N ILE A 192 6.82 -9.44 -15.55
CA ILE A 192 6.92 -8.25 -16.40
C ILE A 192 5.81 -8.25 -17.48
N ASP A 193 5.60 -9.38 -18.16
CA ASP A 193 4.57 -9.49 -19.21
C ASP A 193 3.17 -9.37 -18.62
N GLN A 194 2.90 -10.00 -17.49
CA GLN A 194 1.64 -9.88 -16.77
C GLN A 194 1.39 -8.45 -16.30
N THR A 195 2.40 -7.80 -15.73
CA THR A 195 2.35 -6.41 -15.29
C THR A 195 2.05 -5.48 -16.45
N LYS A 196 2.78 -5.61 -17.56
CA LYS A 196 2.59 -4.79 -18.76
C LYS A 196 1.17 -4.92 -19.36
N ARG A 197 0.66 -6.16 -19.48
CA ARG A 197 -0.67 -6.43 -20.06
C ARG A 197 -1.81 -6.12 -19.09
N GLY A 198 -1.53 -6.15 -17.79
CA GLY A 198 -2.48 -5.86 -16.73
C GLY A 198 -2.70 -4.36 -16.53
N ASP A 199 -2.56 -3.92 -15.29
CA ASP A 199 -2.88 -2.55 -14.89
C ASP A 199 -1.92 -1.51 -15.52
N PHE A 200 -0.65 -1.86 -15.74
CA PHE A 200 0.36 -0.94 -16.28
C PHE A 200 0.12 -0.54 -17.76
N LYS A 201 -0.72 -1.27 -18.51
CA LYS A 201 -1.12 -0.86 -19.87
C LYS A 201 -1.70 0.56 -19.93
N HIS A 202 -2.23 1.06 -18.81
CA HIS A 202 -2.80 2.40 -18.73
C HIS A 202 -1.77 3.53 -18.76
N PHE A 203 -0.48 3.22 -18.61
CA PHE A 203 0.60 4.19 -18.84
C PHE A 203 0.91 4.41 -20.33
N LYS A 204 0.36 3.57 -21.21
CA LYS A 204 0.42 3.70 -22.69
C LYS A 204 1.85 3.94 -23.21
N ASP A 205 2.01 5.03 -23.98
CA ASP A 205 3.26 5.49 -24.60
C ASP A 205 4.31 6.00 -23.61
N LYS A 206 3.94 6.16 -22.33
CA LYS A 206 4.86 6.60 -21.28
C LYS A 206 5.72 5.46 -20.70
N MET A 207 5.38 4.22 -21.01
CA MET A 207 6.00 3.03 -20.44
C MET A 207 6.74 2.21 -21.48
N THR A 208 7.92 1.70 -21.10
CA THR A 208 8.69 0.72 -21.88
C THR A 208 9.10 -0.48 -21.02
N VAL A 209 9.46 -1.57 -21.70
CA VAL A 209 10.14 -2.72 -21.08
C VAL A 209 11.57 -2.75 -21.57
N VAL A 210 12.52 -2.74 -20.65
CA VAL A 210 13.93 -2.87 -20.98
C VAL A 210 14.19 -4.31 -21.43
N LYS A 211 14.56 -4.49 -22.69
CA LYS A 211 14.88 -5.78 -23.31
C LYS A 211 16.26 -5.74 -23.96
N ASN A 212 16.95 -6.88 -23.91
CA ASN A 212 18.25 -7.04 -24.58
C ASN A 212 19.27 -5.93 -24.24
N ARG A 213 19.19 -5.38 -23.01
CA ARG A 213 20.04 -4.28 -22.54
C ARG A 213 19.98 -3.01 -23.40
N MET A 214 18.96 -2.90 -24.27
CA MET A 214 18.73 -1.69 -25.06
C MET A 214 17.86 -0.73 -24.26
N ILE A 215 18.35 0.50 -24.08
CA ILE A 215 17.71 1.53 -23.28
C ILE A 215 17.36 2.71 -24.16
N ASP A 216 16.05 2.99 -24.21
CA ASP A 216 15.53 4.25 -24.74
C ASP A 216 15.18 5.17 -23.57
N LYS A 217 15.85 6.31 -23.46
CA LYS A 217 15.71 7.26 -22.35
C LYS A 217 14.52 8.22 -22.51
N SER A 218 13.73 8.08 -23.56
CA SER A 218 12.57 8.95 -23.85
C SER A 218 11.35 8.64 -22.97
N TYR A 219 11.29 7.46 -22.38
CA TYR A 219 10.15 7.01 -21.56
C TYR A 219 10.21 7.54 -20.13
N GLU A 220 9.08 7.51 -19.46
CA GLU A 220 8.94 7.95 -18.07
C GLU A 220 8.88 6.75 -17.10
N ILE A 221 8.33 5.60 -17.52
CA ILE A 221 8.16 4.40 -16.72
C ILE A 221 8.85 3.22 -17.38
N TYR A 222 9.70 2.55 -16.65
CA TYR A 222 10.52 1.43 -17.12
C TYR A 222 10.18 0.17 -16.35
N LEU A 223 9.89 -0.90 -17.05
CA LEU A 223 9.76 -2.24 -16.48
C LEU A 223 11.02 -3.03 -16.84
N ALA A 224 11.67 -3.64 -15.88
CA ALA A 224 12.87 -4.43 -16.10
C ALA A 224 13.00 -5.63 -15.18
N LEU A 225 13.71 -6.65 -15.67
CA LEU A 225 14.24 -7.70 -14.80
C LEU A 225 15.53 -7.19 -14.16
N TYR A 226 15.73 -7.43 -12.86
CA TYR A 226 17.01 -7.03 -12.26
C TYR A 226 18.19 -7.81 -12.85
N GLN A 227 18.05 -9.11 -13.21
CA GLN A 227 19.07 -9.86 -13.94
C GLN A 227 19.32 -9.31 -15.35
N GLY A 228 18.31 -8.65 -15.96
CA GLY A 228 18.44 -8.03 -17.27
C GLY A 228 19.19 -6.68 -17.26
N LEU A 229 19.18 -6.02 -16.11
CA LEU A 229 19.91 -4.77 -15.89
C LEU A 229 21.33 -4.99 -15.33
N SER A 230 21.52 -6.01 -14.49
CA SER A 230 22.82 -6.44 -13.99
C SER A 230 23.45 -7.45 -14.96
N GLY A 231 24.75 -7.40 -15.15
CA GLY A 231 25.53 -8.34 -15.96
C GLY A 231 26.42 -9.24 -15.09
N ASN A 232 27.07 -10.22 -15.73
CA ASN A 232 28.06 -11.05 -15.03
C ASN A 232 29.40 -10.30 -14.84
N ASP A 233 29.66 -9.27 -15.64
CA ASP A 233 30.85 -8.43 -15.60
C ASP A 233 30.46 -6.95 -15.44
N GLU A 234 31.32 -6.12 -14.87
CA GLU A 234 31.03 -4.70 -14.61
C GLU A 234 30.69 -3.91 -15.90
N GLU A 235 31.28 -4.25 -17.01
CA GLU A 235 31.01 -3.64 -18.33
C GLU A 235 29.64 -4.05 -18.89
N ALA A 236 29.07 -5.14 -18.40
CA ALA A 236 27.79 -5.68 -18.85
C ALA A 236 26.57 -5.09 -18.08
N ASN A 237 26.78 -4.23 -17.08
CA ASN A 237 25.75 -3.64 -16.27
C ASN A 237 24.94 -2.57 -17.03
N ALA A 238 23.81 -2.98 -17.62
CA ALA A 238 22.97 -2.10 -18.43
C ALA A 238 22.40 -0.90 -17.65
N TYR A 239 22.23 -1.01 -16.33
CA TYR A 239 21.75 0.11 -15.51
C TYR A 239 22.73 1.31 -15.52
N LYS A 240 24.04 1.09 -15.74
CA LYS A 240 25.05 2.16 -15.85
C LYS A 240 24.90 3.03 -17.11
N GLN A 241 24.08 2.63 -18.08
CA GLN A 241 23.73 3.48 -19.22
C GLN A 241 22.84 4.66 -18.82
N PHE A 242 22.13 4.57 -17.70
CA PHE A 242 21.45 5.70 -17.08
C PHE A 242 22.43 6.49 -16.19
N SER A 243 22.21 7.80 -16.01
CA SER A 243 22.90 8.53 -14.96
C SER A 243 22.41 8.10 -13.56
N PRO A 244 23.22 8.23 -12.51
CA PRO A 244 22.83 7.86 -11.15
C PRO A 244 21.55 8.56 -10.64
N ASP A 245 21.25 9.75 -11.16
CA ASP A 245 20.08 10.55 -10.78
C ASP A 245 18.93 10.46 -11.80
N PHE A 246 18.97 9.46 -12.71
CA PHE A 246 17.96 9.36 -13.75
C PHE A 246 16.58 8.99 -13.22
N PHE A 247 16.50 8.12 -12.23
CA PHE A 247 15.24 7.68 -11.63
C PHE A 247 14.90 8.43 -10.35
N ASP A 248 13.63 8.81 -10.20
CA ASP A 248 13.07 9.43 -9.01
C ASP A 248 12.50 8.39 -8.04
N LEU A 249 12.03 7.26 -8.60
CA LEU A 249 11.38 6.17 -7.87
C LEU A 249 11.79 4.82 -8.44
N ILE A 250 12.14 3.89 -7.57
CA ILE A 250 12.38 2.50 -7.92
C ILE A 250 11.49 1.62 -7.05
N ILE A 251 10.68 0.79 -7.69
CA ILE A 251 9.85 -0.22 -7.02
C ILE A 251 10.42 -1.60 -7.32
N ILE A 252 10.65 -2.38 -6.28
CA ILE A 252 11.17 -3.74 -6.36
C ILE A 252 10.09 -4.71 -5.94
N ASP A 253 9.57 -5.50 -6.88
CA ASP A 253 8.63 -6.57 -6.59
C ASP A 253 9.36 -7.84 -6.15
N GLU A 254 8.81 -8.51 -5.14
CA GLU A 254 9.37 -9.72 -4.52
C GLU A 254 10.82 -9.54 -4.02
N CYS A 255 11.09 -8.42 -3.34
CA CYS A 255 12.44 -8.05 -2.87
C CYS A 255 13.06 -9.03 -1.85
N HIS A 256 12.32 -10.07 -1.42
CA HIS A 256 12.81 -11.16 -0.58
C HIS A 256 13.37 -12.34 -1.38
N ARG A 257 13.08 -12.42 -2.69
CA ARG A 257 13.45 -13.54 -3.56
C ARG A 257 14.82 -13.34 -4.16
N GLY A 258 15.51 -14.45 -4.31
CA GLY A 258 16.78 -14.58 -4.99
C GLY A 258 17.80 -15.40 -4.19
N SER A 259 18.82 -15.91 -4.87
CA SER A 259 20.04 -16.40 -4.25
C SER A 259 20.80 -15.22 -3.64
N ALA A 260 21.83 -15.48 -2.82
CA ALA A 260 22.72 -14.41 -2.32
C ALA A 260 23.30 -13.56 -3.47
N LYS A 261 23.48 -14.15 -4.66
CA LYS A 261 23.93 -13.46 -5.87
C LYS A 261 22.83 -12.54 -6.45
N ASP A 262 21.57 -12.96 -6.44
CA ASP A 262 20.45 -12.13 -6.93
C ASP A 262 20.15 -11.00 -5.96
N ASP A 263 20.28 -11.23 -4.66
CA ASP A 263 20.15 -10.19 -3.63
C ASP A 263 21.23 -9.12 -3.80
N SER A 264 22.45 -9.48 -4.24
CA SER A 264 23.49 -8.50 -4.56
C SER A 264 23.16 -7.67 -5.80
N ALA A 265 22.58 -8.29 -6.82
CA ALA A 265 22.30 -7.63 -8.10
C ALA A 265 21.30 -6.48 -7.99
N TRP A 266 20.15 -6.67 -7.34
CA TRP A 266 19.21 -5.55 -7.18
C TRP A 266 19.73 -4.50 -6.18
N ARG A 267 20.50 -4.91 -5.17
CA ARG A 267 21.13 -3.97 -4.22
C ARG A 267 22.17 -3.09 -4.90
N GLU A 268 22.97 -3.63 -5.82
CA GLU A 268 23.90 -2.84 -6.63
C GLU A 268 23.17 -1.78 -7.46
N ILE A 269 22.05 -2.15 -8.11
CA ILE A 269 21.19 -1.21 -8.84
C ILE A 269 20.69 -0.09 -7.89
N LEU A 270 20.20 -0.44 -6.70
CA LEU A 270 19.72 0.55 -5.73
C LEU A 270 20.84 1.42 -5.18
N THR A 271 22.01 0.86 -4.96
CA THR A 271 23.20 1.62 -4.53
C THR A 271 23.63 2.62 -5.58
N TYR A 272 23.56 2.24 -6.84
CA TYR A 272 23.85 3.15 -7.95
C TYR A 272 22.85 4.31 -8.05
N PHE A 273 21.56 4.03 -7.89
CA PHE A 273 20.48 5.03 -7.89
C PHE A 273 20.09 5.49 -6.47
N LYS A 274 21.07 5.69 -5.60
CA LYS A 274 20.87 5.95 -4.16
C LYS A 274 19.97 7.15 -3.83
N ASN A 275 19.88 8.13 -4.75
CA ASN A 275 19.08 9.34 -4.58
C ASN A 275 17.60 9.13 -4.91
N ALA A 276 17.25 8.04 -5.59
CA ALA A 276 15.86 7.68 -5.83
C ALA A 276 15.16 7.23 -4.54
N THR A 277 13.85 7.41 -4.50
CA THR A 277 13.00 6.74 -3.51
C THR A 277 12.89 5.27 -3.86
N HIS A 278 13.13 4.37 -2.89
CA HIS A 278 13.05 2.92 -3.09
C HIS A 278 11.88 2.33 -2.31
N VAL A 279 11.03 1.57 -2.98
CA VAL A 279 9.88 0.86 -2.40
C VAL A 279 10.04 -0.63 -2.65
N GLY A 280 10.24 -1.39 -1.60
CA GLY A 280 10.26 -2.86 -1.65
C GLY A 280 8.87 -3.44 -1.40
N LEU A 281 8.46 -4.38 -2.24
CA LEU A 281 7.24 -5.17 -2.09
C LEU A 281 7.62 -6.62 -1.83
N THR A 282 7.04 -7.23 -0.80
CA THR A 282 7.29 -8.63 -0.47
C THR A 282 6.09 -9.30 0.17
N ALA A 283 5.97 -10.60 0.01
CA ALA A 283 5.00 -11.40 0.78
C ALA A 283 5.57 -11.84 2.13
N THR A 284 6.88 -12.05 2.19
CA THR A 284 7.62 -12.54 3.36
C THR A 284 8.94 -11.77 3.43
N PRO A 285 9.11 -10.83 4.36
CA PRO A 285 10.39 -10.16 4.52
C PRO A 285 11.47 -11.20 4.88
N LYS A 286 12.64 -11.04 4.27
CA LYS A 286 13.78 -11.90 4.52
C LYS A 286 14.61 -11.27 5.64
N GLU A 287 14.78 -12.03 6.71
CA GLU A 287 15.54 -11.64 7.89
C GLU A 287 16.58 -12.75 8.19
N THR A 288 17.70 -12.70 7.48
CA THR A 288 18.86 -13.59 7.73
C THR A 288 20.04 -12.76 8.21
N LYS A 289 21.05 -13.42 8.78
CA LYS A 289 22.29 -12.74 9.23
C LYS A 289 23.03 -12.01 8.10
N GLU A 290 22.82 -12.43 6.85
CA GLU A 290 23.53 -11.90 5.68
C GLU A 290 22.66 -10.93 4.88
N THR A 291 21.32 -10.98 5.04
CA THR A 291 20.40 -10.19 4.23
C THR A 291 19.15 -9.87 5.03
N SER A 292 18.94 -8.60 5.30
CA SER A 292 17.72 -8.10 5.92
C SER A 292 17.05 -7.06 5.04
N ASN A 293 15.75 -7.25 4.78
CA ASN A 293 14.94 -6.24 4.10
C ASN A 293 14.68 -5.05 5.03
N THR A 294 14.47 -5.32 6.31
CA THR A 294 14.23 -4.30 7.33
C THR A 294 15.45 -3.41 7.55
N GLU A 295 16.68 -3.96 7.46
CA GLU A 295 17.91 -3.17 7.54
C GLU A 295 18.01 -2.13 6.40
N TYR A 296 17.61 -2.50 5.18
CA TYR A 296 17.70 -1.61 4.03
C TYR A 296 16.54 -0.62 3.94
N PHE A 297 15.30 -1.09 4.09
CA PHE A 297 14.10 -0.30 3.87
C PHE A 297 13.53 0.34 5.14
N GLY A 298 13.94 -0.12 6.32
CA GLY A 298 13.30 0.17 7.60
C GLY A 298 12.11 -0.74 7.88
N GLU A 299 11.42 -0.49 8.99
CA GLU A 299 10.20 -1.21 9.36
C GLU A 299 9.12 -1.03 8.29
N PRO A 300 8.31 -2.07 8.01
CA PRO A 300 7.25 -1.97 7.02
C PRO A 300 6.26 -0.86 7.36
N VAL A 301 6.00 0.03 6.40
CA VAL A 301 4.95 1.07 6.56
C VAL A 301 3.56 0.45 6.63
N TYR A 302 3.40 -0.75 6.08
CA TYR A 302 2.17 -1.53 6.19
C TYR A 302 2.44 -3.02 6.00
N THR A 303 1.75 -3.83 6.81
CA THR A 303 1.77 -5.30 6.71
C THR A 303 0.35 -5.82 6.56
N TYR A 304 0.11 -6.64 5.53
CA TYR A 304 -1.11 -7.41 5.34
C TYR A 304 -0.76 -8.89 5.19
N SER A 305 -0.89 -9.60 6.28
CA SER A 305 -0.44 -11.00 6.38
C SER A 305 -1.38 -11.98 5.68
N LEU A 306 -0.88 -13.18 5.40
CA LEU A 306 -1.70 -14.29 4.88
C LEU A 306 -2.87 -14.61 5.81
N LYS A 307 -2.63 -14.61 7.14
CA LYS A 307 -3.66 -14.85 8.13
C LYS A 307 -4.78 -13.80 8.03
N GLN A 308 -4.42 -12.51 8.00
CA GLN A 308 -5.41 -11.45 7.82
C GLN A 308 -6.22 -11.62 6.53
N GLY A 309 -5.54 -11.95 5.41
CA GLY A 309 -6.22 -12.17 4.14
C GLY A 309 -7.23 -13.33 4.15
N ILE A 310 -6.95 -14.38 4.92
CA ILE A 310 -7.88 -15.51 5.14
C ILE A 310 -9.03 -15.10 6.07
N ASP A 311 -8.70 -14.47 7.19
CA ASP A 311 -9.70 -14.02 8.18
C ASP A 311 -10.70 -13.01 7.56
N ASP A 312 -10.23 -12.16 6.66
CA ASP A 312 -11.04 -11.19 5.91
C ASP A 312 -11.80 -11.81 4.71
N GLY A 313 -11.56 -13.08 4.39
CA GLY A 313 -12.21 -13.78 3.28
C GLY A 313 -11.70 -13.41 1.88
N PHE A 314 -10.56 -12.72 1.77
CA PHE A 314 -9.93 -12.37 0.48
C PHE A 314 -9.00 -13.46 -0.05
N LEU A 315 -8.48 -14.31 0.83
CA LEU A 315 -7.63 -15.44 0.49
C LEU A 315 -8.27 -16.74 0.95
N ALA A 316 -8.07 -17.80 0.19
CA ALA A 316 -8.57 -19.11 0.53
C ALA A 316 -7.82 -19.69 1.75
N PRO A 317 -8.51 -20.35 2.69
CA PRO A 317 -7.84 -21.09 3.76
C PRO A 317 -7.04 -22.26 3.17
N TYR A 318 -5.97 -22.63 3.86
CA TYR A 318 -5.13 -23.77 3.47
C TYR A 318 -5.03 -24.79 4.60
N LYS A 319 -4.79 -26.05 4.22
CA LYS A 319 -4.49 -27.13 5.15
C LYS A 319 -3.08 -27.65 4.87
N VAL A 320 -2.25 -27.69 5.89
CA VAL A 320 -0.92 -28.27 5.78
C VAL A 320 -1.03 -29.75 6.11
N VAL A 321 -0.65 -30.62 5.16
CA VAL A 321 -0.47 -32.05 5.37
C VAL A 321 1.03 -32.33 5.36
N ARG A 322 1.56 -32.77 6.48
CA ARG A 322 2.93 -33.23 6.55
C ARG A 322 2.95 -34.71 6.22
N ILE A 323 3.66 -35.09 5.19
CA ILE A 323 3.89 -36.47 4.79
C ILE A 323 5.34 -36.79 5.18
N GLY A 324 5.51 -37.56 6.21
CA GLY A 324 6.82 -38.08 6.56
C GLY A 324 7.11 -39.31 5.69
N LEU A 325 8.26 -39.34 5.03
CA LEU A 325 8.76 -40.52 4.33
C LEU A 325 9.77 -41.21 5.25
N ASN A 326 9.82 -42.53 5.20
CA ASN A 326 10.83 -43.30 5.97
C ASN A 326 12.26 -42.83 5.69
N VAL A 327 12.50 -42.36 4.46
CA VAL A 327 13.78 -41.81 4.02
C VAL A 327 14.15 -40.52 4.78
N ASP A 328 13.15 -39.70 5.19
CA ASP A 328 13.39 -38.47 5.96
C ASP A 328 13.79 -38.75 7.41
N ALA A 329 13.35 -39.92 7.96
CA ALA A 329 13.66 -40.34 9.33
C ALA A 329 14.99 -41.12 9.43
N GLU A 330 15.32 -41.92 8.42
CA GLU A 330 16.45 -42.83 8.42
C GLU A 330 17.64 -42.37 7.57
N GLY A 331 17.45 -41.32 6.76
CA GLY A 331 18.41 -40.82 5.77
C GLY A 331 18.50 -41.73 4.53
N TYR A 332 18.54 -41.12 3.36
CA TYR A 332 18.74 -41.83 2.09
C TYR A 332 20.24 -42.17 1.92
N ARG A 333 20.57 -43.44 1.79
CA ARG A 333 21.90 -43.92 1.34
C ARG A 333 21.69 -44.57 -0.02
N PRO A 334 22.18 -43.97 -1.14
CA PRO A 334 22.10 -44.60 -2.45
C PRO A 334 22.88 -45.95 -2.42
N GLU A 335 22.25 -47.01 -2.89
CA GLU A 335 22.95 -48.29 -3.11
C GLU A 335 23.86 -48.14 -4.33
N HIS A 336 25.12 -48.52 -4.18
CA HIS A 336 26.08 -48.55 -5.28
C HIS A 336 25.54 -49.36 -6.47
N GLY A 337 25.36 -48.69 -7.65
CA GLY A 337 25.00 -49.38 -8.89
C GLY A 337 23.54 -49.22 -9.36
N LYS A 338 22.67 -48.46 -8.65
CA LYS A 338 21.39 -48.07 -9.17
C LYS A 338 21.45 -46.57 -9.61
N THR A 339 21.25 -46.31 -10.88
CA THR A 339 20.97 -44.99 -11.45
C THR A 339 19.48 -44.74 -11.32
N ASP A 340 19.09 -43.54 -10.82
CA ASP A 340 17.70 -43.07 -10.83
C ASP A 340 17.19 -42.92 -12.26
#